data_7ea79d7f450412a521aa9796ae1177e1
#
_entry.id   7ea79d7f450412a521aa9796ae1177e1
#
_cell.length_a   1.000
_cell.length_b   1.000
_cell.length_c   1.000
_cell.angle_alpha   90.00
_cell.angle_beta   90.00
_cell.angle_gamma   90.00
#
_symmetry.space_group_name_H-M   'P 1'
#
loop_
_entity.id
_entity.type
_entity.pdbx_description
1 polymer ?
#
loop_
_entity_poly.entity_id
_entity_poly.type
_entity_poly.pdbx_seq_one_letter_code
_entity_poly.pdbx_strand_id
1 'polypeptide(L)'
;MGIINQGILGGFSGKVGPIVGFRWKSNYYIRARAAKVSNPRTPKQQEQRGKFATAFSFLKAIKPFIRIGYKELTQDKSAFSSAMSYTLKRAVTGSGKEIRIDFDRALVSMGTLMPIFEGTATQNGNKMYFNWQDNSGMGNAEDTDIAMLLVYNKDKETAVYDTKTALRSSQHAELQLPSDWQDDELIAYLSFCSADGNTIANSCLLYTSPSPRDRG
;
A
#
# COMPACT_ATOMS: atom_id res chain seq x y z
N MET A 1 -23.73 -22.65 -10.91
CA MET A 1 -23.73 -24.06 -10.47
C MET A 1 -22.93 -24.15 -9.17
N GLY A 2 -23.42 -24.88 -8.16
CA GLY A 2 -22.70 -25.08 -6.88
C GLY A 2 -21.94 -26.41 -6.94
N ILE A 3 -20.75 -26.46 -6.33
CA ILE A 3 -19.90 -27.65 -6.28
C ILE A 3 -19.95 -28.18 -4.84
N ILE A 4 -20.18 -29.48 -4.69
CA ILE A 4 -20.19 -30.19 -3.39
C ILE A 4 -18.95 -31.06 -3.36
N ASN A 5 -18.07 -30.86 -2.35
CA ASN A 5 -16.80 -31.59 -2.25
C ASN A 5 -16.83 -32.82 -1.34
N GLN A 6 -17.84 -32.98 -0.48
CA GLN A 6 -17.91 -34.04 0.53
C GLN A 6 -19.28 -34.71 0.60
N GLY A 7 -19.94 -34.94 -0.55
CA GLY A 7 -21.27 -35.51 -0.60
C GLY A 7 -22.36 -34.58 -0.05
N ILE A 8 -23.57 -35.13 0.15
CA ILE A 8 -24.76 -34.34 0.51
C ILE A 8 -24.66 -33.62 1.89
N LEU A 9 -23.83 -34.13 2.77
CA LEU A 9 -23.60 -33.57 4.11
C LEU A 9 -22.38 -32.62 4.15
N GLY A 10 -21.66 -32.45 3.04
CA GLY A 10 -20.50 -31.57 2.94
C GLY A 10 -20.89 -30.13 2.63
N GLY A 11 -19.94 -29.22 2.90
CA GLY A 11 -20.08 -27.83 2.49
C GLY A 11 -20.04 -27.69 0.98
N PHE A 12 -20.90 -26.83 0.44
CA PHE A 12 -20.89 -26.50 -0.99
C PHE A 12 -20.51 -25.05 -1.24
N SER A 13 -20.00 -24.79 -2.44
CA SER A 13 -19.67 -23.43 -2.90
C SER A 13 -20.39 -23.14 -4.21
N GLY A 14 -20.99 -21.96 -4.31
CA GLY A 14 -21.70 -21.51 -5.51
C GLY A 14 -23.22 -21.39 -5.32
N LYS A 15 -23.96 -21.24 -6.43
CA LYS A 15 -25.40 -21.00 -6.45
C LYS A 15 -26.14 -22.30 -6.69
N VAL A 16 -27.12 -22.59 -5.85
CA VAL A 16 -28.05 -23.73 -5.98
C VAL A 16 -29.47 -23.22 -5.76
N GLY A 17 -30.23 -23.00 -6.83
CA GLY A 17 -31.58 -22.44 -6.76
C GLY A 17 -31.61 -21.10 -6.00
N PRO A 18 -32.42 -20.98 -4.95
CA PRO A 18 -32.58 -19.75 -4.18
C PRO A 18 -31.49 -19.54 -3.11
N ILE A 19 -30.53 -20.45 -2.98
CA ILE A 19 -29.45 -20.39 -1.99
C ILE A 19 -28.06 -20.24 -2.63
N VAL A 20 -27.16 -19.64 -1.84
CA VAL A 20 -25.74 -19.49 -2.20
C VAL A 20 -24.92 -20.04 -1.04
N GLY A 21 -24.11 -21.07 -1.32
CA GLY A 21 -23.08 -21.57 -0.43
C GLY A 21 -21.76 -20.87 -0.68
N PHE A 22 -21.00 -20.60 0.37
CA PHE A 22 -19.65 -20.08 0.28
C PHE A 22 -18.84 -20.51 1.49
N ARG A 23 -17.51 -20.64 1.27
CA ARG A 23 -16.56 -20.90 2.35
C ARG A 23 -15.90 -19.59 2.76
N TRP A 24 -15.86 -19.32 4.05
CA TRP A 24 -15.08 -18.23 4.61
C TRP A 24 -14.25 -18.75 5.77
N LYS A 25 -12.94 -18.62 5.63
CA LYS A 25 -11.94 -19.31 6.47
C LYS A 25 -12.20 -20.84 6.42
N SER A 26 -12.30 -21.49 7.56
CA SER A 26 -12.56 -22.94 7.63
C SER A 26 -14.02 -23.34 7.65
N ASN A 27 -14.96 -22.38 7.69
CA ASN A 27 -16.39 -22.63 7.85
C ASN A 27 -17.15 -22.47 6.54
N TYR A 28 -18.20 -23.27 6.37
CA TYR A 28 -19.14 -23.16 5.26
C TYR A 28 -20.39 -22.39 5.71
N TYR A 29 -20.81 -21.47 4.88
CA TYR A 29 -21.97 -20.62 5.10
C TYR A 29 -22.96 -20.77 3.97
N ILE A 30 -24.23 -20.65 4.30
CA ILE A 30 -25.35 -20.67 3.36
C ILE A 30 -26.14 -19.39 3.57
N ARG A 31 -26.51 -18.71 2.48
CA ARG A 31 -27.41 -17.56 2.52
C ARG A 31 -28.46 -17.64 1.42
N ALA A 32 -29.61 -17.02 1.66
CA ALA A 32 -30.58 -16.82 0.62
C ALA A 32 -30.02 -15.92 -0.50
N ARG A 33 -30.35 -16.24 -1.74
CA ARG A 33 -30.07 -15.37 -2.88
C ARG A 33 -31.08 -14.23 -2.87
N ALA A 34 -30.60 -12.98 -2.92
CA ALA A 34 -31.48 -11.84 -3.08
C ALA A 34 -32.24 -11.93 -4.41
N ALA A 35 -33.57 -11.89 -4.36
CA ALA A 35 -34.43 -11.92 -5.55
C ALA A 35 -34.22 -10.66 -6.40
N LYS A 36 -34.04 -9.50 -5.76
CA LYS A 36 -33.73 -8.22 -6.39
C LYS A 36 -32.61 -7.53 -5.62
N VAL A 37 -31.56 -7.14 -6.32
CA VAL A 37 -30.50 -6.32 -5.75
C VAL A 37 -30.80 -4.86 -6.09
N SER A 38 -31.14 -4.10 -5.08
CA SER A 38 -31.25 -2.64 -5.18
C SER A 38 -29.84 -2.05 -5.15
N ASN A 39 -29.56 -1.10 -6.04
CA ASN A 39 -28.33 -0.33 -6.02
C ASN A 39 -28.67 1.14 -5.74
N PRO A 40 -29.05 1.49 -4.51
CA PRO A 40 -29.42 2.84 -4.16
C PRO A 40 -28.19 3.75 -4.33
N ARG A 41 -28.43 4.95 -4.87
CA ARG A 41 -27.40 5.98 -5.06
C ARG A 41 -27.59 7.10 -4.05
N THR A 42 -27.69 6.74 -2.77
CA THR A 42 -27.76 7.78 -1.73
C THR A 42 -26.44 8.57 -1.68
N PRO A 43 -26.47 9.87 -1.29
CA PRO A 43 -25.25 10.67 -1.19
C PRO A 43 -24.15 10.03 -0.34
N LYS A 44 -24.51 9.44 0.81
CA LYS A 44 -23.56 8.72 1.68
C LYS A 44 -22.92 7.51 1.00
N GLN A 45 -23.67 6.77 0.18
CA GLN A 45 -23.12 5.62 -0.54
C GLN A 45 -22.23 6.07 -1.69
N GLN A 46 -22.56 7.15 -2.38
CA GLN A 46 -21.72 7.73 -3.43
C GLN A 46 -20.41 8.23 -2.84
N GLU A 47 -20.46 8.91 -1.70
CA GLU A 47 -19.27 9.36 -0.98
C GLU A 47 -18.37 8.17 -0.58
N GLN A 48 -18.96 7.12 0.02
CA GLN A 48 -18.20 5.93 0.41
C GLN A 48 -17.56 5.21 -0.79
N ARG A 49 -18.26 5.16 -1.93
CA ARG A 49 -17.72 4.63 -3.18
C ARG A 49 -16.56 5.50 -3.71
N GLY A 50 -16.69 6.83 -3.62
CA GLY A 50 -15.61 7.75 -3.97
C GLY A 50 -14.37 7.51 -3.12
N LYS A 51 -14.51 7.48 -1.81
CA LYS A 51 -13.41 7.17 -0.87
C LYS A 51 -12.72 5.85 -1.20
N PHE A 52 -13.53 4.81 -1.47
CA PHE A 52 -13.00 3.51 -1.85
C PHE A 52 -12.27 3.54 -3.19
N ALA A 53 -12.81 4.22 -4.19
CA ALA A 53 -12.19 4.32 -5.52
C ALA A 53 -10.83 5.05 -5.45
N THR A 54 -10.75 6.17 -4.72
CA THR A 54 -9.51 6.94 -4.52
C THR A 54 -8.45 6.10 -3.81
N ALA A 55 -8.80 5.43 -2.71
CA ALA A 55 -7.87 4.55 -2.00
C ALA A 55 -7.42 3.37 -2.88
N PHE A 56 -8.34 2.80 -3.66
CA PHE A 56 -8.05 1.67 -4.54
C PHE A 56 -7.11 2.07 -5.69
N SER A 57 -7.31 3.24 -6.33
CA SER A 57 -6.42 3.75 -7.39
C SER A 57 -5.00 3.88 -6.88
N PHE A 58 -4.81 4.58 -5.76
CA PHE A 58 -3.50 4.72 -5.11
C PHE A 58 -2.83 3.37 -4.82
N LEU A 59 -3.50 2.49 -4.09
CA LEU A 59 -2.92 1.20 -3.69
C LEU A 59 -2.72 0.23 -4.87
N LYS A 60 -3.50 0.37 -5.94
CA LYS A 60 -3.33 -0.41 -7.17
C LYS A 60 -1.99 -0.10 -7.84
N ALA A 61 -1.61 1.18 -7.91
CA ALA A 61 -0.34 1.62 -8.50
C ALA A 61 0.88 1.04 -7.76
N ILE A 62 0.77 0.86 -6.43
CA ILE A 62 1.86 0.38 -5.57
C ILE A 62 1.66 -1.07 -5.08
N LYS A 63 0.77 -1.84 -5.72
CA LYS A 63 0.38 -3.17 -5.26
C LYS A 63 1.53 -4.15 -5.00
N PRO A 64 2.58 -4.25 -5.85
CA PRO A 64 3.70 -5.15 -5.58
C PRO A 64 4.49 -4.73 -4.32
N PHE A 65 4.68 -3.43 -4.11
CA PHE A 65 5.30 -2.90 -2.90
C PHE A 65 4.48 -3.23 -1.63
N ILE A 66 3.16 -3.05 -1.68
CA ILE A 66 2.23 -3.38 -0.59
C ILE A 66 2.30 -4.85 -0.18
N ARG A 67 2.54 -5.76 -1.14
CA ARG A 67 2.66 -7.19 -0.82
C ARG A 67 3.80 -7.49 0.14
N ILE A 68 4.89 -6.74 0.05
CA ILE A 68 6.02 -6.81 0.98
C ILE A 68 5.74 -5.95 2.20
N GLY A 69 5.41 -4.69 1.99
CA GLY A 69 5.24 -3.68 3.04
C GLY A 69 4.18 -3.98 4.10
N TYR A 70 3.19 -4.83 3.81
CA TYR A 70 2.14 -5.24 4.74
C TYR A 70 2.17 -6.74 5.05
N LYS A 71 3.31 -7.41 4.83
CA LYS A 71 3.46 -8.87 5.01
C LYS A 71 3.15 -9.31 6.44
N GLU A 72 3.61 -8.57 7.45
CA GLU A 72 3.35 -8.88 8.87
C GLU A 72 1.84 -8.92 9.20
N LEU A 73 1.01 -8.18 8.49
CA LEU A 73 -0.42 -8.02 8.75
C LEU A 73 -1.30 -8.97 7.93
N THR A 74 -0.74 -10.10 7.49
CA THR A 74 -1.44 -11.04 6.59
C THR A 74 -2.12 -12.22 7.31
N GLN A 75 -2.06 -12.32 8.63
CA GLN A 75 -2.62 -13.46 9.37
C GLN A 75 -4.09 -13.72 9.05
N ASP A 76 -4.92 -12.67 9.00
CA ASP A 76 -6.36 -12.78 8.76
C ASP A 76 -6.84 -12.18 7.44
N LYS A 77 -6.01 -11.36 6.79
CA LYS A 77 -6.37 -10.59 5.59
C LYS A 77 -5.20 -10.62 4.60
N SER A 78 -5.46 -10.30 3.34
CA SER A 78 -4.35 -10.07 2.41
C SER A 78 -3.65 -8.74 2.76
N ALA A 79 -2.36 -8.62 2.42
CA ALA A 79 -1.59 -7.38 2.55
C ALA A 79 -2.34 -6.17 1.95
N PHE A 80 -2.92 -6.35 0.76
CA PHE A 80 -3.71 -5.32 0.09
C PHE A 80 -4.97 -4.94 0.89
N SER A 81 -5.67 -5.90 1.49
CA SER A 81 -6.85 -5.61 2.30
C SER A 81 -6.49 -4.89 3.60
N SER A 82 -5.33 -5.20 4.19
CA SER A 82 -4.81 -4.49 5.37
C SER A 82 -4.44 -3.05 5.03
N ALA A 83 -3.71 -2.83 3.94
CA ALA A 83 -3.37 -1.50 3.42
C ALA A 83 -4.64 -0.68 3.08
N MET A 84 -5.62 -1.29 2.41
CA MET A 84 -6.91 -0.66 2.09
C MET A 84 -7.64 -0.22 3.35
N SER A 85 -7.70 -1.08 4.37
CA SER A 85 -8.35 -0.76 5.66
C SER A 85 -7.67 0.41 6.36
N TYR A 86 -6.33 0.45 6.35
CA TYR A 86 -5.56 1.56 6.92
C TYR A 86 -5.81 2.86 6.16
N THR A 87 -5.62 2.85 4.84
CA THR A 87 -5.75 4.01 3.96
C THR A 87 -7.14 4.65 4.08
N LEU A 88 -8.21 3.85 4.02
CA LEU A 88 -9.59 4.34 4.16
C LEU A 88 -9.86 5.00 5.52
N LYS A 89 -9.23 4.52 6.59
CA LYS A 89 -9.47 5.03 7.95
C LYS A 89 -8.60 6.23 8.30
N ARG A 90 -7.41 6.36 7.71
CA ARG A 90 -6.38 7.31 8.16
C ARG A 90 -5.94 8.30 7.09
N ALA A 91 -5.89 7.87 5.83
CA ALA A 91 -5.27 8.65 4.75
C ALA A 91 -6.25 9.20 3.71
N VAL A 92 -7.52 8.76 3.68
CA VAL A 92 -8.52 9.36 2.80
C VAL A 92 -9.19 10.53 3.49
N THR A 93 -9.12 11.71 2.88
CA THR A 93 -9.71 12.95 3.37
C THR A 93 -10.65 13.57 2.33
N GLY A 94 -11.41 14.57 2.75
CA GLY A 94 -12.36 15.28 1.89
C GLY A 94 -13.73 14.59 1.75
N SER A 95 -14.63 15.24 1.02
CA SER A 95 -15.98 14.76 0.75
C SER A 95 -16.40 15.09 -0.69
N GLY A 96 -17.33 14.33 -1.25
CA GLY A 96 -17.85 14.55 -2.60
C GLY A 96 -16.75 14.52 -3.67
N LYS A 97 -16.51 15.65 -4.34
CA LYS A 97 -15.50 15.78 -5.40
C LYS A 97 -14.09 16.07 -4.88
N GLU A 98 -13.95 16.42 -3.61
CA GLU A 98 -12.67 16.77 -2.98
C GLU A 98 -12.01 15.58 -2.26
N ILE A 99 -12.50 14.38 -2.46
CA ILE A 99 -11.91 13.18 -1.90
C ILE A 99 -10.52 12.98 -2.47
N ARG A 100 -9.51 12.92 -1.58
CA ARG A 100 -8.10 12.75 -1.95
C ARG A 100 -7.35 11.93 -0.91
N ILE A 101 -6.15 11.48 -1.28
CA ILE A 101 -5.19 10.87 -0.36
C ILE A 101 -4.42 11.99 0.36
N ASP A 102 -4.37 11.90 1.66
CA ASP A 102 -3.45 12.63 2.52
C ASP A 102 -2.17 11.81 2.64
N PHE A 103 -1.14 12.20 1.89
CA PHE A 103 0.12 11.47 1.80
C PHE A 103 0.90 11.49 3.11
N ASP A 104 0.73 12.52 3.96
CA ASP A 104 1.37 12.60 5.28
C ASP A 104 0.88 11.49 6.23
N ARG A 105 -0.37 11.05 6.04
CA ARG A 105 -1.00 10.01 6.82
C ARG A 105 -1.03 8.65 6.14
N ALA A 106 -0.64 8.61 4.86
CA ALA A 106 -0.59 7.36 4.12
C ALA A 106 0.65 6.56 4.51
N LEU A 107 0.47 5.27 4.77
CA LEU A 107 1.57 4.32 4.92
C LEU A 107 1.56 3.36 3.74
N VAL A 108 2.72 3.19 3.12
CA VAL A 108 2.94 2.20 2.05
C VAL A 108 3.55 0.89 2.58
N SER A 109 4.07 0.92 3.81
CA SER A 109 4.45 -0.26 4.59
C SER A 109 4.12 -0.07 6.05
N MET A 110 3.87 -1.16 6.76
CA MET A 110 3.50 -1.15 8.18
C MET A 110 3.93 -2.44 8.86
N GLY A 111 4.66 -2.31 9.96
CA GLY A 111 5.13 -3.43 10.76
C GLY A 111 5.90 -2.99 12.00
N THR A 112 6.72 -3.88 12.54
CA THR A 112 7.34 -3.74 13.86
C THR A 112 8.84 -3.43 13.81
N LEU A 113 9.47 -3.44 12.61
CA LEU A 113 10.88 -3.09 12.46
C LEU A 113 11.10 -1.59 12.76
N MET A 114 12.26 -1.27 13.32
CA MET A 114 12.65 0.11 13.58
C MET A 114 12.61 0.93 12.28
N PRO A 115 11.89 2.07 12.26
CA PRO A 115 11.79 2.89 11.05
C PRO A 115 13.11 3.63 10.76
N ILE A 116 13.10 4.36 9.64
CA ILE A 116 14.18 5.26 9.25
C ILE A 116 14.41 6.35 10.30
N PHE A 117 15.67 6.77 10.42
CA PHE A 117 16.08 7.94 11.19
C PHE A 117 16.66 9.00 10.22
N GLU A 118 16.16 10.24 10.32
CA GLU A 118 16.59 11.40 9.51
C GLU A 118 16.75 11.10 8.00
N GLY A 119 15.62 10.91 7.33
CA GLY A 119 15.61 10.64 5.88
C GLY A 119 15.34 11.89 5.03
N THR A 120 15.96 11.95 3.87
CA THR A 120 15.71 12.95 2.84
C THR A 120 15.59 12.32 1.47
N ALA A 121 14.82 12.94 0.58
CA ALA A 121 14.75 12.58 -0.83
C ALA A 121 14.96 13.81 -1.70
N THR A 122 15.81 13.70 -2.73
CA THR A 122 16.12 14.80 -3.65
C THR A 122 16.07 14.31 -5.08
N GLN A 123 15.28 14.97 -5.91
CA GLN A 123 15.25 14.68 -7.33
C GLN A 123 16.36 15.42 -8.05
N ASN A 124 17.06 14.74 -8.96
CA ASN A 124 18.00 15.33 -9.90
C ASN A 124 17.84 14.66 -11.27
N GLY A 125 17.29 15.39 -12.21
CA GLY A 125 16.93 14.87 -13.52
C GLY A 125 15.95 13.69 -13.42
N ASN A 126 16.33 12.55 -13.97
CA ASN A 126 15.52 11.35 -13.98
C ASN A 126 15.90 10.35 -12.87
N LYS A 127 16.46 10.83 -11.76
CA LYS A 127 16.81 10.03 -10.60
C LYS A 127 16.28 10.67 -9.32
N MET A 128 15.82 9.82 -8.38
CA MET A 128 15.53 10.19 -7.01
C MET A 128 16.65 9.63 -6.12
N TYR A 129 17.29 10.50 -5.37
CA TYR A 129 18.32 10.17 -4.39
C TYR A 129 17.71 10.15 -3.00
N PHE A 130 17.89 9.04 -2.30
CA PHE A 130 17.47 8.85 -0.92
C PHE A 130 18.68 8.84 -0.03
N ASN A 131 18.65 9.59 1.07
CA ASN A 131 19.68 9.57 2.09
C ASN A 131 19.03 9.39 3.45
N TRP A 132 19.71 8.70 4.35
CA TRP A 132 19.28 8.48 5.73
C TRP A 132 20.48 8.30 6.65
N GLN A 133 20.27 8.45 7.95
CA GLN A 133 21.29 8.10 8.93
C GLN A 133 21.18 6.63 9.29
N ASP A 134 22.33 5.97 9.44
CA ASP A 134 22.38 4.60 9.92
C ASP A 134 22.01 4.57 11.42
N ASN A 135 20.93 3.89 11.71
CA ASN A 135 20.46 3.64 13.07
C ASN A 135 20.50 2.16 13.43
N SER A 136 21.41 1.41 12.82
CA SER A 136 21.68 0.00 13.15
C SER A 136 22.06 -0.13 14.62
N GLY A 137 21.55 -1.19 15.27
CA GLY A 137 21.70 -1.40 16.72
C GLY A 137 20.69 -0.63 17.59
N MET A 138 19.84 0.21 17.01
CA MET A 138 18.73 0.85 17.73
C MET A 138 17.48 -0.05 17.65
N GLY A 139 16.97 -0.47 18.81
CA GLY A 139 15.83 -1.38 18.88
C GLY A 139 16.11 -2.71 18.18
N ASN A 140 15.35 -2.99 17.14
CA ASN A 140 15.53 -4.19 16.29
C ASN A 140 16.06 -3.86 14.88
N ALA A 141 16.72 -2.70 14.71
CA ALA A 141 17.37 -2.31 13.47
C ALA A 141 18.71 -3.03 13.28
N GLU A 142 18.92 -3.63 12.15
CA GLU A 142 20.17 -4.29 11.76
C GLU A 142 20.80 -3.60 10.55
N ASP A 143 22.13 -3.65 10.44
CA ASP A 143 22.90 -3.07 9.33
C ASP A 143 22.56 -3.75 7.97
N THR A 144 22.10 -5.00 8.04
CA THR A 144 21.69 -5.83 6.92
C THR A 144 20.24 -5.62 6.47
N ASP A 145 19.46 -4.79 7.17
CA ASP A 145 18.10 -4.47 6.76
C ASP A 145 18.09 -3.85 5.36
N ILE A 146 17.13 -4.27 4.54
CA ILE A 146 17.03 -3.89 3.14
C ILE A 146 16.17 -2.64 3.00
N ALA A 147 16.68 -1.61 2.37
CA ALA A 147 15.95 -0.40 2.03
C ALA A 147 14.88 -0.68 0.96
N MET A 148 13.69 -0.19 1.20
CA MET A 148 12.54 -0.26 0.30
C MET A 148 12.17 1.16 -0.13
N LEU A 149 12.42 1.49 -1.38
CA LEU A 149 12.23 2.81 -1.98
C LEU A 149 10.95 2.82 -2.81
N LEU A 150 10.19 3.90 -2.72
CA LEU A 150 9.01 4.11 -3.55
C LEU A 150 8.87 5.59 -3.88
N VAL A 151 8.66 5.88 -5.17
CA VAL A 151 8.27 7.21 -5.66
C VAL A 151 6.93 7.07 -6.37
N TYR A 152 5.94 7.80 -5.89
CA TYR A 152 4.62 7.89 -6.48
C TYR A 152 4.47 9.20 -7.22
N ASN A 153 4.06 9.14 -8.47
CA ASN A 153 3.72 10.29 -9.28
C ASN A 153 2.24 10.61 -9.10
N LYS A 154 1.97 11.77 -8.56
CA LYS A 154 0.63 12.21 -8.21
C LYS A 154 -0.21 12.58 -9.45
N ASP A 155 0.44 13.16 -10.46
CA ASP A 155 -0.22 13.61 -11.69
C ASP A 155 -0.62 12.45 -12.60
N LYS A 156 0.23 11.41 -12.66
CA LYS A 156 0.02 10.21 -13.50
C LYS A 156 -0.59 9.02 -12.75
N GLU A 157 -0.78 9.13 -11.44
CA GLU A 157 -1.27 8.05 -10.57
C GLU A 157 -0.48 6.72 -10.74
N THR A 158 0.82 6.81 -10.94
CA THR A 158 1.73 5.68 -11.15
C THR A 158 2.88 5.71 -10.16
N ALA A 159 3.59 4.60 -9.99
CA ALA A 159 4.71 4.53 -9.06
C ALA A 159 5.88 3.71 -9.62
N VAL A 160 7.09 4.10 -9.22
CA VAL A 160 8.31 3.33 -9.37
C VAL A 160 8.82 2.98 -7.98
N TYR A 161 9.37 1.78 -7.82
CA TYR A 161 9.85 1.31 -6.53
C TYR A 161 11.02 0.35 -6.71
N ASP A 162 11.85 0.25 -5.68
CA ASP A 162 12.85 -0.80 -5.52
C ASP A 162 12.82 -1.31 -4.06
N THR A 163 12.97 -2.60 -3.90
CA THR A 163 12.87 -3.28 -2.59
C THR A 163 14.10 -4.11 -2.24
N LYS A 164 15.22 -3.92 -2.97
CA LYS A 164 16.42 -4.76 -2.83
C LYS A 164 17.75 -4.04 -3.06
N THR A 165 17.76 -2.76 -3.34
CA THR A 165 18.91 -2.05 -3.88
C THR A 165 19.99 -1.74 -2.87
N ALA A 166 19.64 -1.44 -1.61
CA ALA A 166 20.57 -0.95 -0.61
C ALA A 166 20.29 -1.55 0.75
N LEU A 167 21.32 -1.57 1.59
CA LEU A 167 21.23 -1.94 2.99
C LEU A 167 21.04 -0.69 3.86
N ARG A 168 20.56 -0.85 5.09
CA ARG A 168 20.45 0.23 6.07
C ARG A 168 21.78 0.94 6.27
N SER A 169 22.86 0.16 6.42
CA SER A 169 24.24 0.65 6.58
C SER A 169 24.79 1.44 5.37
N SER A 170 24.19 1.31 4.21
CA SER A 170 24.61 2.07 3.02
C SER A 170 24.32 3.56 3.12
N GLN A 171 23.33 3.98 3.93
CA GLN A 171 22.93 5.36 4.19
C GLN A 171 22.45 6.14 2.96
N HIS A 172 22.53 5.57 1.78
CA HIS A 172 22.07 6.18 0.53
C HIS A 172 21.57 5.12 -0.45
N ALA A 173 20.68 5.53 -1.33
CA ALA A 173 20.24 4.75 -2.48
C ALA A 173 19.70 5.68 -3.59
N GLU A 174 19.69 5.19 -4.81
CA GLU A 174 19.08 5.90 -5.93
C GLU A 174 17.98 5.07 -6.60
N LEU A 175 16.96 5.75 -7.09
CA LEU A 175 15.88 5.14 -7.85
C LEU A 175 15.74 5.85 -9.19
N GLN A 176 15.79 5.08 -10.29
CA GLN A 176 15.61 5.59 -11.63
C GLN A 176 14.13 5.95 -11.85
N LEU A 177 13.89 7.17 -12.30
CA LEU A 177 12.56 7.67 -12.66
C LEU A 177 12.37 7.66 -14.18
N PRO A 178 11.15 7.50 -14.68
CA PRO A 178 10.83 7.75 -16.08
C PRO A 178 11.19 9.18 -16.48
N SER A 179 11.67 9.36 -17.71
CA SER A 179 12.15 10.66 -18.21
C SER A 179 11.03 11.72 -18.30
N ASP A 180 9.78 11.28 -18.37
CA ASP A 180 8.61 12.13 -18.47
C ASP A 180 8.04 12.57 -17.09
N TRP A 181 8.80 12.34 -15.97
CA TRP A 181 8.39 12.72 -14.61
C TRP A 181 9.12 13.96 -14.06
N GLN A 182 9.91 14.66 -14.87
CA GLN A 182 10.79 15.72 -14.38
C GLN A 182 10.04 16.89 -13.75
N ASP A 183 8.88 17.24 -14.30
CA ASP A 183 8.08 18.39 -13.86
C ASP A 183 6.83 17.99 -13.04
N ASP A 184 6.66 16.70 -12.76
CA ASP A 184 5.49 16.17 -12.06
C ASP A 184 5.66 16.27 -10.52
N GLU A 185 4.53 16.31 -9.80
CA GLU A 185 4.54 16.27 -8.33
C GLU A 185 4.82 14.83 -7.85
N LEU A 186 5.99 14.63 -7.24
CA LEU A 186 6.46 13.34 -6.79
C LEU A 186 6.40 13.21 -5.27
N ILE A 187 5.96 12.05 -4.81
CA ILE A 187 5.87 11.67 -3.39
C ILE A 187 6.82 10.52 -3.15
N ALA A 188 7.83 10.73 -2.30
CA ALA A 188 8.85 9.72 -1.99
C ALA A 188 8.60 9.08 -0.62
N TYR A 189 8.67 7.75 -0.57
CA TYR A 189 8.62 6.97 0.67
C TYR A 189 9.85 6.08 0.78
N LEU A 190 10.35 5.97 2.01
CA LEU A 190 11.41 5.04 2.37
C LEU A 190 10.94 4.18 3.55
N SER A 191 11.29 2.92 3.49
CA SER A 191 11.05 1.94 4.56
C SER A 191 12.17 0.93 4.60
N PHE A 192 12.16 0.04 5.60
CA PHE A 192 13.08 -1.07 5.72
C PHE A 192 12.36 -2.40 5.86
N CYS A 193 13.01 -3.43 5.39
CA CYS A 193 12.61 -4.83 5.55
C CYS A 193 13.81 -5.58 6.11
N SER A 194 13.60 -6.43 7.12
CA SER A 194 14.68 -7.30 7.63
C SER A 194 15.24 -8.21 6.52
N ALA A 195 16.49 -8.60 6.64
CA ALA A 195 17.18 -9.45 5.66
C ALA A 195 16.44 -10.77 5.37
N ASP A 196 15.76 -11.34 6.37
CA ASP A 196 14.93 -12.54 6.25
C ASP A 196 13.54 -12.26 5.62
N GLY A 197 13.20 -10.99 5.41
CA GLY A 197 11.93 -10.55 4.83
C GLY A 197 10.71 -10.75 5.73
N ASN A 198 10.89 -10.94 7.04
CA ASN A 198 9.79 -11.25 7.95
C ASN A 198 9.27 -10.03 8.71
N THR A 199 10.14 -9.09 9.06
CA THR A 199 9.76 -7.84 9.74
C THR A 199 9.91 -6.64 8.82
N ILE A 200 8.99 -5.72 8.93
CA ILE A 200 8.88 -4.54 8.05
C ILE A 200 8.78 -3.29 8.93
N ALA A 201 9.42 -2.21 8.50
CA ALA A 201 9.28 -0.91 9.14
C ALA A 201 8.03 -0.17 8.65
N ASN A 202 7.54 0.76 9.46
CA ASN A 202 6.59 1.76 8.97
C ASN A 202 7.28 2.65 7.95
N SER A 203 6.61 2.92 6.82
CA SER A 203 7.15 3.83 5.82
C SER A 203 7.16 5.27 6.32
N CYS A 204 8.22 5.98 5.98
CA CYS A 204 8.36 7.41 6.20
C CYS A 204 8.16 8.16 4.88
N LEU A 205 7.31 9.19 4.89
CA LEU A 205 7.22 10.16 3.81
C LEU A 205 8.45 11.06 3.86
N LEU A 206 9.14 11.17 2.74
CA LEU A 206 10.27 12.09 2.57
C LEU A 206 9.85 13.24 1.68
N TYR A 207 9.93 14.45 2.21
CA TYR A 207 9.65 15.64 1.41
C TYR A 207 10.74 15.80 0.35
N THR A 208 10.33 15.84 -0.90
CA THR A 208 11.25 16.13 -2.00
C THR A 208 11.63 17.60 -1.95
N SER A 209 12.89 17.89 -1.63
CA SER A 209 13.43 19.23 -1.83
C SER A 209 13.56 19.48 -3.33
N PRO A 210 13.02 20.59 -3.89
CA PRO A 210 13.28 20.94 -5.28
C PRO A 210 14.79 21.10 -5.47
N SER A 211 15.28 20.67 -6.65
CA SER A 211 16.70 20.77 -7.01
C SER A 211 17.19 22.21 -6.82
N PRO A 212 18.45 22.43 -6.35
CA PRO A 212 19.02 23.78 -6.20
C PRO A 212 19.00 24.63 -7.48
N ARG A 213 18.75 24.02 -8.64
CA ARG A 213 18.66 24.71 -9.94
C ARG A 213 17.35 25.46 -10.17
N ASP A 214 16.29 25.17 -9.39
CA ASP A 214 14.96 25.81 -9.55
C ASP A 214 14.79 27.06 -8.67
N ARG A 215 15.86 27.54 -8.06
CA ARG A 215 15.90 28.83 -7.32
C ARG A 215 16.59 29.91 -8.15
N GLY A 216 16.15 30.05 -9.39
CA GLY A 216 16.58 31.13 -10.27
C GLY A 216 15.51 32.21 -10.34
#